data_1f535e11bf7fcf65bc58834c777f35d1
#
_entry.id   1f535e11bf7fcf65bc58834c777f35d1
#
_cell.length_a   1.000
_cell.length_b   1.000
_cell.length_c   1.000
_cell.angle_alpha   90.00
_cell.angle_beta   90.00
_cell.angle_gamma   90.00
#
_symmetry.space_group_name_H-M   'P 1'
#
loop_
_entity.id
_entity.type
_entity.pdbx_description
1 polymer ?
#
loop_
_entity_poly.entity_id
_entity_poly.type
_entity_poly.pdbx_seq_one_letter_code
_entity_poly.pdbx_strand_id
1 'polypeptide(L)'
;MAVDNFKPTLWEGALIANFHSVSIADVLATPPADIKGNKVIFNRIAGGTLKDYEGSVDWDEIDTTPVEMIFDKKKYFAFALDDVDKVQLKADVMTATTKEHAAVLAETYDKDFFAALLAGTKLLIGSSSAKKKVTPLNAYDYIVDLGTQLSKKKVPKVNRFVTVNADYLGLLSKDKRFTDNPKVLENGVVEGQVINGMQVMCSEELPANVVIANHKSAIGAAKQINEMEAMRLQSKFADGIRGLCVYGDKVLREDASAALYFEVGTAADVDPINVKITNDTKNPVNTKEVAGA
;
A
#
# COMPACT_ATOMS: atom_id res chain seq x y z
N MET A 1 -30.34 -31.90 -10.64
CA MET A 1 -30.21 -31.50 -9.23
C MET A 1 -28.76 -31.40 -8.74
N ALA A 2 -27.74 -31.81 -9.48
CA ALA A 2 -26.33 -31.68 -9.08
C ALA A 2 -25.64 -30.39 -9.57
N VAL A 3 -26.28 -29.58 -10.40
CA VAL A 3 -25.68 -28.41 -11.06
C VAL A 3 -25.87 -27.14 -10.25
N ASP A 4 -26.88 -27.04 -9.39
CA ASP A 4 -27.22 -25.83 -8.67
C ASP A 4 -26.30 -25.55 -7.47
N ASN A 5 -25.74 -26.60 -6.85
CA ASN A 5 -24.76 -26.42 -5.76
C ASN A 5 -23.32 -26.16 -6.24
N PHE A 6 -23.04 -26.40 -7.52
CA PHE A 6 -21.68 -26.24 -8.07
C PHE A 6 -21.37 -24.80 -8.51
N LYS A 7 -22.38 -24.06 -8.92
CA LYS A 7 -22.23 -22.68 -9.41
C LYS A 7 -21.72 -21.68 -8.37
N PRO A 8 -22.25 -21.65 -7.12
CA PRO A 8 -21.76 -20.73 -6.10
C PRO A 8 -20.28 -20.92 -5.78
N THR A 9 -19.84 -22.17 -5.66
CA THR A 9 -18.45 -22.51 -5.29
C THR A 9 -17.44 -22.12 -6.36
N LEU A 10 -17.81 -22.24 -7.65
CA LEU A 10 -16.95 -21.79 -8.76
C LEU A 10 -16.80 -20.27 -8.77
N TRP A 11 -17.87 -19.53 -8.51
CA TRP A 11 -17.85 -18.08 -8.42
C TRP A 11 -17.02 -17.59 -7.25
N GLU A 12 -17.19 -18.18 -6.09
CA GLU A 12 -16.41 -17.89 -4.90
C GLU A 12 -14.91 -18.07 -5.17
N GLY A 13 -14.53 -19.22 -5.73
CA GLY A 13 -13.15 -19.50 -6.08
C GLY A 13 -12.57 -18.50 -7.08
N ALA A 14 -13.32 -18.13 -8.12
CA ALA A 14 -12.89 -17.17 -9.12
C ALA A 14 -12.77 -15.76 -8.55
N LEU A 15 -13.69 -15.33 -7.69
CA LEU A 15 -13.64 -14.03 -7.03
C LEU A 15 -12.45 -13.93 -6.09
N ILE A 16 -12.22 -14.92 -5.24
CA ILE A 16 -11.07 -14.98 -4.33
C ILE A 16 -9.77 -14.92 -5.13
N ALA A 17 -9.63 -15.74 -6.18
CA ALA A 17 -8.41 -15.77 -6.98
C ALA A 17 -8.10 -14.41 -7.63
N ASN A 18 -9.11 -13.75 -8.20
CA ASN A 18 -8.91 -12.42 -8.81
C ASN A 18 -8.66 -11.33 -7.77
N PHE A 19 -9.34 -11.36 -6.62
CA PHE A 19 -9.16 -10.42 -5.54
C PHE A 19 -7.73 -10.48 -4.97
N HIS A 20 -7.19 -11.66 -4.74
CA HIS A 20 -5.81 -11.82 -4.27
C HIS A 20 -4.76 -11.35 -5.27
N SER A 21 -5.04 -11.46 -6.56
CA SER A 21 -4.08 -11.07 -7.60
C SER A 21 -3.97 -9.56 -7.82
N VAL A 22 -4.94 -8.78 -7.33
CA VAL A 22 -5.05 -7.33 -7.59
C VAL A 22 -4.71 -6.49 -6.36
N SER A 23 -5.02 -6.95 -5.14
CA SER A 23 -4.79 -6.19 -3.91
C SER A 23 -3.30 -6.13 -3.53
N ILE A 24 -2.80 -4.93 -3.26
CA ILE A 24 -1.44 -4.66 -2.78
C ILE A 24 -1.34 -4.77 -1.25
N ALA A 25 -2.43 -4.51 -0.54
CA ALA A 25 -2.47 -4.51 0.92
C ALA A 25 -1.98 -5.83 1.53
N ASP A 26 -2.27 -6.98 0.89
CA ASP A 26 -1.83 -8.30 1.37
C ASP A 26 -0.31 -8.46 1.38
N VAL A 27 0.39 -7.81 0.43
CA VAL A 27 1.86 -7.81 0.38
C VAL A 27 2.45 -6.94 1.48
N LEU A 28 1.79 -5.81 1.77
CA LEU A 28 2.25 -4.78 2.69
C LEU A 28 1.94 -5.09 4.16
N ALA A 29 0.96 -5.96 4.43
CA ALA A 29 0.47 -6.28 5.76
C ALA A 29 1.09 -7.55 6.36
N THR A 30 1.05 -7.64 7.69
CA THR A 30 1.30 -8.89 8.41
C THR A 30 0.05 -9.76 8.35
N PRO A 31 0.15 -11.02 7.88
CA PRO A 31 -0.98 -11.94 7.93
C PRO A 31 -1.33 -12.28 9.38
N PRO A 32 -2.59 -12.61 9.68
CA PRO A 32 -3.01 -13.01 11.01
C PRO A 32 -2.36 -14.32 11.46
N ALA A 33 -2.09 -14.43 12.75
CA ALA A 33 -1.60 -15.68 13.35
C ALA A 33 -2.73 -16.71 13.56
N ASP A 34 -3.92 -16.23 13.93
CA ASP A 34 -5.10 -17.07 14.16
C ASP A 34 -6.38 -16.27 13.92
N ILE A 35 -7.41 -16.92 13.41
CA ILE A 35 -8.73 -16.33 13.16
C ILE A 35 -9.75 -17.11 13.98
N LYS A 36 -10.35 -16.46 14.96
CA LYS A 36 -11.39 -17.06 15.84
C LYS A 36 -12.71 -16.34 15.65
N GLY A 37 -13.56 -16.88 14.78
CA GLY A 37 -14.86 -16.28 14.49
C GLY A 37 -14.72 -14.89 13.87
N ASN A 38 -15.18 -13.85 14.58
CA ASN A 38 -15.09 -12.44 14.15
C ASN A 38 -13.84 -11.70 14.67
N LYS A 39 -12.94 -12.41 15.35
CA LYS A 39 -11.71 -11.85 15.94
C LYS A 39 -10.47 -12.43 15.28
N VAL A 40 -9.52 -11.58 15.04
CA VAL A 40 -8.21 -11.92 14.50
C VAL A 40 -7.16 -11.58 15.55
N ILE A 41 -6.24 -12.49 15.78
CA ILE A 41 -5.19 -12.35 16.78
C ILE A 41 -3.85 -12.16 16.07
N PHE A 42 -3.17 -11.06 16.40
CA PHE A 42 -1.79 -10.81 16.04
C PHE A 42 -0.93 -10.93 17.30
N ASN A 43 0.01 -11.87 17.29
CA ASN A 43 0.93 -12.04 18.41
C ASN A 43 2.03 -10.99 18.34
N ARG A 44 2.14 -10.17 19.39
CA ARG A 44 3.22 -9.21 19.57
C ARG A 44 4.07 -9.66 20.77
N ILE A 45 5.35 -9.89 20.53
CA ILE A 45 6.31 -10.16 21.60
C ILE A 45 6.87 -8.82 22.07
N ALA A 46 6.81 -8.53 23.36
CA ALA A 46 7.48 -7.38 23.96
C ALA A 46 9.00 -7.55 23.80
N GLY A 47 9.71 -6.44 23.59
CA GLY A 47 11.18 -6.47 23.47
C GLY A 47 11.82 -6.96 24.78
N GLY A 48 12.79 -7.87 24.67
CA GLY A 48 13.58 -8.29 25.81
C GLY A 48 14.49 -7.17 26.32
N THR A 49 14.75 -7.14 27.63
CA THR A 49 15.75 -6.27 28.24
C THR A 49 17.05 -7.04 28.44
N LEU A 50 18.17 -6.41 28.12
CA LEU A 50 19.49 -6.96 28.45
C LEU A 50 19.84 -6.50 29.89
N LYS A 51 20.31 -7.44 30.68
CA LYS A 51 20.80 -7.20 32.05
C LYS A 51 22.30 -7.49 32.09
N ASP A 52 23.02 -6.75 32.89
CA ASP A 52 24.43 -7.03 33.16
C ASP A 52 24.57 -8.27 34.03
N TYR A 53 25.58 -9.11 33.74
CA TYR A 53 25.83 -10.34 34.47
C TYR A 53 26.66 -10.04 35.71
N GLU A 54 26.08 -10.18 36.92
CA GLU A 54 26.73 -9.98 38.22
C GLU A 54 26.91 -11.30 39.02
N GLY A 55 27.04 -12.45 38.29
CA GLY A 55 27.23 -13.75 38.94
C GLY A 55 25.96 -14.58 39.12
N SER A 56 24.77 -14.03 38.89
CA SER A 56 23.48 -14.71 38.88
C SER A 56 22.67 -14.30 37.62
N VAL A 57 21.74 -15.14 37.23
CA VAL A 57 20.83 -14.88 36.09
C VAL A 57 19.41 -14.80 36.58
N ASP A 58 18.78 -13.64 36.45
CA ASP A 58 17.37 -13.46 36.70
C ASP A 58 16.58 -13.65 35.39
N TRP A 59 15.61 -14.56 35.43
CA TRP A 59 14.76 -14.88 34.28
C TRP A 59 13.64 -13.86 34.14
N ASP A 60 13.52 -13.26 32.95
CA ASP A 60 12.38 -12.41 32.62
C ASP A 60 11.22 -13.28 32.13
N GLU A 61 10.01 -12.94 32.53
CA GLU A 61 8.81 -13.53 31.93
C GLU A 61 8.61 -12.97 30.53
N ILE A 62 8.29 -13.85 29.58
CA ILE A 62 7.97 -13.43 28.22
C ILE A 62 6.55 -12.87 28.23
N ASP A 63 6.44 -11.55 28.15
CA ASP A 63 5.14 -10.89 28.04
C ASP A 63 4.72 -10.88 26.54
N THR A 64 3.69 -11.66 26.25
CA THR A 64 3.05 -11.69 24.94
C THR A 64 1.74 -10.92 25.03
N THR A 65 1.72 -9.73 24.47
CA THR A 65 0.49 -8.95 24.37
C THR A 65 -0.18 -9.23 23.02
N PRO A 66 -1.25 -10.03 22.97
CA PRO A 66 -1.99 -10.23 21.72
C PRO A 66 -2.69 -8.95 21.33
N VAL A 67 -2.56 -8.55 20.08
CA VAL A 67 -3.32 -7.44 19.49
C VAL A 67 -4.54 -8.04 18.80
N GLU A 68 -5.72 -7.77 19.36
CA GLU A 68 -6.97 -8.21 18.77
C GLU A 68 -7.44 -7.20 17.72
N MET A 69 -7.85 -7.70 16.57
CA MET A 69 -8.54 -6.98 15.49
C MET A 69 -9.92 -7.60 15.33
N ILE A 70 -10.90 -6.77 15.09
CA ILE A 70 -12.27 -7.20 14.79
C ILE A 70 -12.53 -6.89 13.33
N PHE A 71 -13.25 -7.77 12.65
CA PHE A 71 -13.78 -7.49 11.31
C PHE A 71 -14.92 -6.46 11.44
N ASP A 72 -14.61 -5.20 11.23
CA ASP A 72 -15.52 -4.07 11.37
C ASP A 72 -16.11 -3.60 10.05
N LYS A 73 -15.46 -3.91 8.93
CA LYS A 73 -15.85 -3.49 7.59
C LYS A 73 -16.56 -4.62 6.85
N LYS A 74 -17.81 -4.33 6.43
CA LYS A 74 -18.66 -5.30 5.71
C LYS A 74 -19.09 -4.68 4.40
N LYS A 75 -18.72 -5.31 3.30
CA LYS A 75 -19.12 -4.91 1.94
C LYS A 75 -19.82 -6.05 1.26
N TYR A 76 -20.87 -5.77 0.52
CA TYR A 76 -21.57 -6.76 -0.28
C TYR A 76 -21.59 -6.33 -1.75
N PHE A 77 -21.64 -7.30 -2.61
CA PHE A 77 -22.00 -7.11 -4.00
C PHE A 77 -23.23 -7.94 -4.32
N ALA A 78 -24.06 -7.44 -5.21
CA ALA A 78 -25.21 -8.18 -5.70
C ALA A 78 -25.48 -7.78 -7.14
N PHE A 79 -25.62 -8.77 -8.01
CA PHE A 79 -26.01 -8.55 -9.41
C PHE A 79 -26.97 -9.64 -9.87
N ALA A 80 -27.79 -9.29 -10.86
CA ALA A 80 -28.74 -10.19 -11.46
C ALA A 80 -28.32 -10.48 -12.92
N LEU A 81 -28.38 -11.74 -13.30
CA LEU A 81 -28.14 -12.18 -14.66
C LEU A 81 -29.46 -12.64 -15.27
N ASP A 82 -29.96 -11.89 -16.26
CA ASP A 82 -31.22 -12.18 -16.94
C ASP A 82 -31.10 -13.45 -17.82
N ASP A 83 -32.16 -14.24 -17.90
CA ASP A 83 -32.16 -15.48 -18.69
C ASP A 83 -32.03 -15.19 -20.20
N VAL A 84 -32.57 -14.09 -20.66
CA VAL A 84 -32.43 -13.66 -22.07
C VAL A 84 -30.99 -13.37 -22.40
N ASP A 85 -30.28 -12.67 -21.51
CA ASP A 85 -28.87 -12.34 -21.66
C ASP A 85 -27.99 -13.59 -21.59
N LYS A 86 -28.33 -14.58 -20.76
CA LYS A 86 -27.61 -15.88 -20.69
C LYS A 86 -27.55 -16.62 -22.00
N VAL A 87 -28.62 -16.56 -22.78
CA VAL A 87 -28.68 -17.24 -24.10
C VAL A 87 -27.90 -16.49 -25.17
N GLN A 88 -27.79 -15.17 -25.04
CA GLN A 88 -27.09 -14.30 -25.98
C GLN A 88 -25.60 -14.11 -25.67
N LEU A 89 -25.22 -14.28 -24.40
CA LEU A 89 -23.87 -14.07 -23.92
C LEU A 89 -23.05 -15.36 -23.99
N LYS A 90 -21.92 -15.32 -24.68
CA LYS A 90 -20.91 -16.37 -24.63
C LYS A 90 -20.33 -16.46 -23.20
N ALA A 91 -19.87 -17.66 -22.81
CA ALA A 91 -19.35 -18.00 -21.47
C ALA A 91 -18.30 -17.01 -20.89
N ASP A 92 -17.76 -16.13 -21.71
CA ASP A 92 -16.66 -15.21 -21.37
C ASP A 92 -17.09 -13.97 -20.53
N VAL A 93 -18.38 -13.59 -20.60
CA VAL A 93 -18.91 -12.42 -19.87
C VAL A 93 -18.93 -12.67 -18.36
N MET A 94 -19.15 -13.90 -17.96
CA MET A 94 -19.17 -14.31 -16.56
C MET A 94 -17.81 -14.11 -15.89
N THR A 95 -16.75 -14.49 -16.56
CA THR A 95 -15.37 -14.30 -16.10
C THR A 95 -15.00 -12.82 -16.05
N ALA A 96 -15.40 -12.03 -17.03
CA ALA A 96 -15.17 -10.60 -17.06
C ALA A 96 -15.88 -9.88 -15.92
N THR A 97 -17.16 -10.20 -15.66
CA THR A 97 -17.93 -9.62 -14.55
C THR A 97 -17.32 -9.97 -13.20
N THR A 98 -16.87 -11.21 -13.01
CA THR A 98 -16.19 -11.62 -11.78
C THR A 98 -14.90 -10.86 -11.55
N LYS A 99 -14.10 -10.65 -12.61
CA LYS A 99 -12.87 -9.88 -12.53
C LYS A 99 -13.12 -8.43 -12.16
N GLU A 100 -14.13 -7.81 -12.74
CA GLU A 100 -14.52 -6.43 -12.44
C GLU A 100 -14.94 -6.27 -10.98
N HIS A 101 -15.84 -7.14 -10.49
CA HIS A 101 -16.24 -7.09 -9.08
C HIS A 101 -15.08 -7.38 -8.12
N ALA A 102 -14.17 -8.27 -8.48
CA ALA A 102 -12.97 -8.53 -7.70
C ALA A 102 -12.04 -7.31 -7.65
N ALA A 103 -11.88 -6.61 -8.77
CA ALA A 103 -11.08 -5.40 -8.84
C ALA A 103 -11.65 -4.28 -7.96
N VAL A 104 -12.95 -3.98 -8.09
CA VAL A 104 -13.63 -2.96 -7.26
C VAL A 104 -13.54 -3.28 -5.77
N LEU A 105 -13.65 -4.56 -5.41
CA LEU A 105 -13.52 -5.00 -4.02
C LEU A 105 -12.09 -4.82 -3.51
N ALA A 106 -11.09 -5.15 -4.34
CA ALA A 106 -9.68 -4.96 -4.01
C ALA A 106 -9.32 -3.49 -3.86
N GLU A 107 -9.77 -2.61 -4.76
CA GLU A 107 -9.60 -1.16 -4.67
C GLU A 107 -10.18 -0.59 -3.37
N THR A 108 -11.41 -1.01 -3.02
CA THR A 108 -12.05 -0.57 -1.78
C THR A 108 -11.28 -1.04 -0.55
N TYR A 109 -10.79 -2.26 -0.56
CA TYR A 109 -9.98 -2.83 0.52
C TYR A 109 -8.64 -2.09 0.66
N ASP A 110 -7.93 -1.86 -0.44
CA ASP A 110 -6.65 -1.15 -0.44
C ASP A 110 -6.81 0.30 0.02
N LYS A 111 -7.88 0.99 -0.40
CA LYS A 111 -8.20 2.35 0.05
C LYS A 111 -8.41 2.44 1.55
N ASP A 112 -9.20 1.53 2.10
CA ASP A 112 -9.46 1.48 3.54
C ASP A 112 -8.18 1.12 4.32
N PHE A 113 -7.37 0.21 3.79
CA PHE A 113 -6.08 -0.18 4.35
C PHE A 113 -5.10 1.00 4.44
N PHE A 114 -4.93 1.76 3.35
CA PHE A 114 -4.03 2.92 3.35
C PHE A 114 -4.53 4.04 4.25
N ALA A 115 -5.84 4.24 4.34
CA ALA A 115 -6.42 5.21 5.26
C ALA A 115 -6.13 4.85 6.72
N ALA A 116 -6.28 3.58 7.11
CA ALA A 116 -5.96 3.12 8.45
C ALA A 116 -4.45 3.17 8.75
N LEU A 117 -3.61 2.79 7.79
CA LEU A 117 -2.16 2.87 7.93
C LEU A 117 -1.70 4.33 8.13
N LEU A 118 -2.24 5.27 7.34
CA LEU A 118 -1.93 6.69 7.49
C LEU A 118 -2.39 7.24 8.85
N ALA A 119 -3.60 6.89 9.29
CA ALA A 119 -4.15 7.33 10.58
C ALA A 119 -3.31 6.86 11.77
N GLY A 120 -2.69 5.68 11.66
CA GLY A 120 -1.81 5.15 12.72
C GLY A 120 -0.33 5.53 12.59
N THR A 121 0.05 6.24 11.52
CA THR A 121 1.46 6.61 11.28
C THR A 121 1.84 7.84 12.11
N LYS A 122 2.89 7.72 12.94
CA LYS A 122 3.41 8.82 13.76
C LYS A 122 4.57 9.59 13.12
N LEU A 123 5.32 8.94 12.21
CA LEU A 123 6.47 9.56 11.56
C LEU A 123 6.01 10.31 10.31
N LEU A 124 5.81 11.61 10.42
CA LEU A 124 5.27 12.45 9.36
C LEU A 124 6.32 13.44 8.83
N ILE A 125 6.42 13.56 7.52
CA ILE A 125 7.11 14.65 6.83
C ILE A 125 6.04 15.56 6.23
N GLY A 126 5.89 16.76 6.76
CA GLY A 126 4.79 17.65 6.45
C GLY A 126 3.49 17.26 7.18
N SER A 127 2.41 17.89 6.79
CA SER A 127 1.06 17.63 7.31
C SER A 127 0.02 17.92 6.23
N SER A 128 -1.24 17.57 6.47
CA SER A 128 -2.33 17.88 5.53
C SER A 128 -2.47 19.39 5.24
N SER A 129 -2.13 20.23 6.22
CA SER A 129 -2.16 21.70 6.12
C SER A 129 -0.82 22.32 5.68
N ALA A 130 0.30 21.59 5.80
CA ALA A 130 1.63 22.04 5.44
C ALA A 130 2.34 20.97 4.61
N LYS A 131 1.91 20.82 3.38
CA LYS A 131 2.48 19.88 2.43
C LYS A 131 3.87 20.30 1.98
N LYS A 132 4.71 19.35 1.65
CA LYS A 132 6.04 19.59 1.08
C LYS A 132 5.93 19.70 -0.44
N LYS A 133 6.55 20.73 -1.01
CA LYS A 133 6.65 20.88 -2.45
C LYS A 133 7.64 19.87 -3.00
N VAL A 134 7.17 18.97 -3.85
CA VAL A 134 7.99 17.92 -4.45
C VAL A 134 8.15 18.21 -5.94
N THR A 135 9.39 18.20 -6.36
CA THR A 135 9.83 18.41 -7.74
C THR A 135 10.64 17.20 -8.19
N PRO A 136 10.88 17.00 -9.49
CA PRO A 136 11.73 15.92 -9.97
C PRO A 136 13.13 15.87 -9.34
N LEU A 137 13.65 17.01 -8.84
CA LEU A 137 14.99 17.07 -8.26
C LEU A 137 15.05 16.59 -6.80
N ASN A 138 13.96 16.71 -6.04
CA ASN A 138 13.93 16.36 -4.62
C ASN A 138 13.04 15.17 -4.27
N ALA A 139 12.29 14.64 -5.23
CA ALA A 139 11.39 13.50 -5.02
C ALA A 139 12.12 12.26 -4.48
N TYR A 140 13.28 11.95 -5.04
CA TYR A 140 14.13 10.86 -4.58
C TYR A 140 14.61 11.05 -3.14
N ASP A 141 15.00 12.27 -2.77
CA ASP A 141 15.54 12.58 -1.45
C ASP A 141 14.49 12.42 -0.35
N TYR A 142 13.23 12.78 -0.60
CA TYR A 142 12.15 12.55 0.35
C TYR A 142 11.89 11.07 0.61
N ILE A 143 12.03 10.20 -0.39
CA ILE A 143 11.94 8.74 -0.16
C ILE A 143 13.10 8.26 0.71
N VAL A 144 14.31 8.73 0.43
CA VAL A 144 15.49 8.42 1.26
C VAL A 144 15.27 8.89 2.71
N ASP A 145 14.67 10.05 2.91
CA ASP A 145 14.35 10.59 4.24
C ASP A 145 13.32 9.72 4.99
N LEU A 146 12.27 9.24 4.32
CA LEU A 146 11.32 8.28 4.91
C LEU A 146 12.04 7.01 5.38
N GLY A 147 12.91 6.44 4.55
CA GLY A 147 13.71 5.27 4.93
C GLY A 147 14.68 5.55 6.09
N THR A 148 15.20 6.77 6.17
CA THR A 148 16.07 7.20 7.25
C THR A 148 15.30 7.33 8.57
N GLN A 149 14.07 7.85 8.54
CA GLN A 149 13.21 7.91 9.73
C GLN A 149 12.92 6.52 10.29
N LEU A 150 12.56 5.56 9.42
CA LEU A 150 12.37 4.17 9.83
C LEU A 150 13.65 3.55 10.41
N SER A 151 14.80 3.89 9.85
CA SER A 151 16.10 3.39 10.34
C SER A 151 16.47 3.96 11.71
N LYS A 152 16.15 5.23 11.98
CA LYS A 152 16.31 5.85 13.31
C LYS A 152 15.45 5.15 14.38
N LYS A 153 14.31 4.60 13.99
CA LYS A 153 13.45 3.80 14.87
C LYS A 153 13.85 2.32 14.94
N LYS A 154 15.01 1.96 14.38
CA LYS A 154 15.56 0.59 14.38
C LYS A 154 14.63 -0.44 13.72
N VAL A 155 13.79 0.00 12.77
CA VAL A 155 12.96 -0.91 11.99
C VAL A 155 13.87 -1.75 11.07
N PRO A 156 13.66 -3.06 10.91
CA PRO A 156 14.46 -3.89 10.00
C PRO A 156 14.38 -3.39 8.55
N LYS A 157 15.46 -3.55 7.77
CA LYS A 157 15.48 -3.13 6.36
C LYS A 157 14.78 -4.12 5.42
N VAL A 158 14.67 -5.38 5.83
CA VAL A 158 13.96 -6.41 5.07
C VAL A 158 12.45 -6.18 5.18
N ASN A 159 11.71 -6.42 4.11
CA ASN A 159 10.25 -6.22 4.07
C ASN A 159 9.80 -4.78 4.35
N ARG A 160 10.59 -3.81 3.91
CA ARG A 160 10.17 -2.41 3.83
C ARG A 160 9.64 -2.11 2.45
N PHE A 161 8.56 -1.36 2.41
CA PHE A 161 7.90 -0.91 1.19
C PHE A 161 7.71 0.60 1.24
N VAL A 162 7.68 1.22 0.08
CA VAL A 162 7.23 2.58 -0.09
C VAL A 162 6.19 2.60 -1.20
N THR A 163 4.99 3.05 -0.87
CA THR A 163 3.88 3.12 -1.82
C THR A 163 3.70 4.56 -2.25
N VAL A 164 3.68 4.76 -3.57
CA VAL A 164 3.54 6.06 -4.23
C VAL A 164 2.36 6.01 -5.20
N ASN A 165 1.77 7.16 -5.49
CA ASN A 165 0.79 7.31 -6.57
C ASN A 165 1.49 7.61 -7.92
N ALA A 166 0.74 7.60 -9.02
CA ALA A 166 1.27 7.85 -10.37
C ALA A 166 1.91 9.23 -10.50
N ASP A 167 1.36 10.26 -9.87
CA ASP A 167 1.92 11.61 -9.90
C ASP A 167 3.34 11.64 -9.31
N TYR A 168 3.51 11.04 -8.14
CA TYR A 168 4.82 10.96 -7.50
C TYR A 168 5.78 10.06 -8.27
N LEU A 169 5.30 8.94 -8.79
CA LEU A 169 6.08 8.06 -9.64
C LEU A 169 6.56 8.78 -10.90
N GLY A 170 5.70 9.62 -11.49
CA GLY A 170 6.05 10.47 -12.63
C GLY A 170 7.17 11.48 -12.30
N LEU A 171 7.22 12.01 -11.07
CA LEU A 171 8.32 12.85 -10.61
C LEU A 171 9.62 12.04 -10.45
N LEU A 172 9.54 10.86 -9.84
CA LEU A 172 10.69 9.96 -9.68
C LEU A 172 11.27 9.52 -11.03
N SER A 173 10.42 9.22 -12.00
CA SER A 173 10.86 8.79 -13.34
C SER A 173 11.62 9.86 -14.11
N LYS A 174 11.56 11.13 -13.69
CA LYS A 174 12.34 12.24 -14.23
C LYS A 174 13.70 12.42 -13.54
N ASP A 175 13.92 11.74 -12.41
CA ASP A 175 15.20 11.78 -11.69
C ASP A 175 16.16 10.73 -12.27
N LYS A 176 17.35 11.18 -12.71
CA LYS A 176 18.38 10.30 -13.25
C LYS A 176 18.83 9.22 -12.27
N ARG A 177 18.88 9.52 -10.98
CA ARG A 177 19.25 8.55 -9.93
C ARG A 177 18.29 7.36 -9.87
N PHE A 178 17.05 7.58 -10.27
CA PHE A 178 16.04 6.55 -10.35
C PHE A 178 16.09 5.79 -11.68
N THR A 179 16.28 6.50 -12.79
CA THR A 179 16.25 5.93 -14.15
C THR A 179 17.56 5.24 -14.58
N ASP A 180 18.68 5.61 -13.99
CA ASP A 180 19.99 4.98 -14.28
C ASP A 180 20.11 3.57 -13.66
N ASN A 181 19.12 3.11 -12.92
CA ASN A 181 19.10 1.74 -12.40
C ASN A 181 18.68 0.77 -13.52
N PRO A 182 19.57 -0.18 -13.93
CA PRO A 182 19.32 -1.05 -15.10
C PRO A 182 18.07 -1.92 -14.98
N LYS A 183 17.59 -2.22 -13.77
CA LYS A 183 16.35 -2.98 -13.56
C LYS A 183 15.07 -2.25 -13.96
N VAL A 184 15.09 -0.92 -14.03
CA VAL A 184 13.94 -0.10 -14.48
C VAL A 184 13.81 -0.15 -16.00
N LEU A 185 14.93 -0.25 -16.71
CA LEU A 185 14.97 -0.23 -18.18
C LEU A 185 14.55 -1.56 -18.81
N GLU A 186 14.77 -2.69 -18.13
CA GLU A 186 14.47 -4.01 -18.69
C GLU A 186 12.97 -4.33 -18.75
N ASN A 187 12.17 -3.85 -17.81
CA ASN A 187 10.78 -4.28 -17.69
C ASN A 187 9.73 -3.17 -17.88
N GLY A 188 10.12 -1.89 -17.93
CA GLY A 188 9.15 -0.78 -17.96
C GLY A 188 8.20 -0.71 -16.74
N VAL A 189 8.37 -1.61 -15.79
CA VAL A 189 7.57 -1.75 -14.58
C VAL A 189 8.45 -1.40 -13.39
N VAL A 190 7.95 -0.51 -12.54
CA VAL A 190 8.67 -0.01 -11.35
C VAL A 190 8.66 -1.02 -10.22
N GLU A 191 7.86 -2.05 -10.34
CA GLU A 191 7.78 -3.15 -9.38
C GLU A 191 9.12 -3.86 -9.25
N GLY A 192 9.73 -3.74 -8.08
CA GLY A 192 11.02 -4.37 -7.77
C GLY A 192 12.18 -3.40 -7.62
N GLN A 193 11.98 -2.09 -7.84
CA GLN A 193 13.00 -1.11 -7.55
C GLN A 193 13.11 -0.83 -6.06
N VAL A 194 14.35 -0.75 -5.57
CA VAL A 194 14.64 -0.56 -4.15
C VAL A 194 15.33 0.79 -3.95
N ILE A 195 14.74 1.66 -3.12
CA ILE A 195 15.32 2.92 -2.69
C ILE A 195 15.57 2.85 -1.19
N ASN A 196 16.80 3.05 -0.74
CA ASN A 196 17.20 2.99 0.68
C ASN A 196 16.68 1.72 1.42
N GLY A 197 16.67 0.58 0.73
CA GLY A 197 16.20 -0.69 1.28
C GLY A 197 14.67 -0.86 1.31
N MET A 198 13.92 0.03 0.67
CA MET A 198 12.47 -0.05 0.53
C MET A 198 12.09 -0.40 -0.90
N GLN A 199 11.24 -1.40 -1.07
CA GLN A 199 10.67 -1.74 -2.38
C GLN A 199 9.61 -0.72 -2.77
N VAL A 200 9.69 -0.17 -3.99
CA VAL A 200 8.74 0.80 -4.49
C VAL A 200 7.52 0.09 -5.06
N MET A 201 6.35 0.49 -4.58
CA MET A 201 5.04 0.02 -5.05
C MET A 201 4.23 1.21 -5.56
N CYS A 202 3.39 0.99 -6.56
CA CYS A 202 2.51 2.01 -7.09
C CYS A 202 1.05 1.65 -6.82
N SER A 203 0.29 2.60 -6.27
CA SER A 203 -1.16 2.45 -6.05
C SER A 203 -1.84 3.80 -6.09
N GLU A 204 -2.98 3.87 -6.80
CA GLU A 204 -3.84 5.07 -6.81
C GLU A 204 -4.80 5.12 -5.62
N GLU A 205 -4.88 4.03 -4.84
CA GLU A 205 -5.75 3.94 -3.66
C GLU A 205 -5.16 4.62 -2.42
N LEU A 206 -3.96 5.20 -2.55
CA LEU A 206 -3.40 6.06 -1.53
C LEU A 206 -4.25 7.31 -1.31
N PRO A 207 -4.34 7.83 -0.07
CA PRO A 207 -4.88 9.15 0.18
C PRO A 207 -4.19 10.21 -0.68
N ALA A 208 -4.96 11.18 -1.18
CA ALA A 208 -4.47 12.20 -2.10
C ALA A 208 -3.24 12.94 -1.55
N ASN A 209 -2.20 13.07 -2.37
CA ASN A 209 -0.97 13.76 -2.03
C ASN A 209 -0.21 13.18 -0.82
N VAL A 210 -0.24 11.86 -0.68
CA VAL A 210 0.48 11.15 0.39
C VAL A 210 1.34 10.04 -0.22
N VAL A 211 2.53 9.89 0.31
CA VAL A 211 3.42 8.74 0.10
C VAL A 211 3.59 8.05 1.44
N ILE A 212 3.47 6.74 1.47
CA ILE A 212 3.58 5.96 2.70
C ILE A 212 4.72 4.96 2.58
N ALA A 213 5.66 5.02 3.52
CA ALA A 213 6.68 4.00 3.70
C ALA A 213 6.33 3.17 4.93
N ASN A 214 6.31 1.85 4.81
CA ASN A 214 6.00 0.96 5.90
C ASN A 214 6.86 -0.30 5.90
N HIS A 215 7.04 -0.86 7.06
CA HIS A 215 7.51 -2.23 7.23
C HIS A 215 6.29 -3.14 7.41
N LYS A 216 6.39 -4.38 6.95
CA LYS A 216 5.29 -5.35 7.01
C LYS A 216 4.65 -5.48 8.41
N SER A 217 5.43 -5.31 9.48
CA SER A 217 4.93 -5.37 10.87
C SER A 217 4.19 -4.11 11.33
N ALA A 218 4.05 -3.06 10.50
CA ALA A 218 3.36 -1.83 10.88
C ALA A 218 1.86 -2.05 11.06
N ILE A 219 1.27 -2.85 10.18
CA ILE A 219 -0.17 -3.07 10.12
C ILE A 219 -0.47 -4.55 9.90
N GLY A 220 -1.48 -5.05 10.57
CA GLY A 220 -2.09 -6.34 10.31
C GLY A 220 -3.40 -6.14 9.57
N ALA A 221 -3.66 -6.97 8.59
CA ALA A 221 -4.88 -6.96 7.82
C ALA A 221 -5.36 -8.38 7.57
N ALA A 222 -6.66 -8.56 7.55
CA ALA A 222 -7.28 -9.83 7.24
C ALA A 222 -8.61 -9.60 6.53
N LYS A 223 -8.94 -10.52 5.64
CA LYS A 223 -10.18 -10.52 4.89
C LYS A 223 -10.79 -11.91 4.88
N GLN A 224 -12.10 -11.96 4.85
CA GLN A 224 -12.88 -13.18 4.77
C GLN A 224 -14.07 -12.95 3.86
N ILE A 225 -14.26 -13.83 2.89
CA ILE A 225 -15.50 -13.91 2.13
C ILE A 225 -16.40 -14.88 2.88
N ASN A 226 -17.45 -14.35 3.52
CA ASN A 226 -18.26 -15.15 4.45
C ASN A 226 -19.31 -15.99 3.75
N GLU A 227 -19.96 -15.45 2.72
CA GLU A 227 -21.05 -16.14 2.03
C GLU A 227 -21.17 -15.66 0.59
N MET A 228 -21.30 -16.60 -0.32
CA MET A 228 -21.80 -16.37 -1.68
C MET A 228 -23.08 -17.17 -1.90
N GLU A 229 -24.08 -16.50 -2.38
CA GLU A 229 -25.39 -17.10 -2.66
C GLU A 229 -25.80 -16.84 -4.10
N ALA A 230 -26.19 -17.89 -4.81
CA ALA A 230 -26.90 -17.77 -6.08
C ALA A 230 -28.35 -18.17 -5.84
N MET A 231 -29.29 -17.29 -6.19
CA MET A 231 -30.72 -17.51 -6.01
C MET A 231 -31.49 -17.11 -7.25
N ARG A 232 -32.60 -17.82 -7.51
CA ARG A 232 -33.55 -17.42 -8.52
C ARG A 232 -34.37 -16.24 -8.01
N LEU A 233 -34.39 -15.14 -8.76
CA LEU A 233 -35.18 -13.96 -8.37
C LEU A 233 -36.67 -14.23 -8.60
N GLN A 234 -37.52 -13.95 -7.60
CA GLN A 234 -38.95 -14.18 -7.69
C GLN A 234 -39.65 -13.14 -8.57
N SER A 235 -39.12 -11.94 -8.70
CA SER A 235 -39.72 -10.81 -9.44
C SER A 235 -39.27 -10.69 -10.88
N LYS A 236 -38.27 -11.47 -11.30
CA LYS A 236 -37.62 -11.40 -12.63
C LYS A 236 -37.21 -12.81 -13.08
N PHE A 237 -37.20 -13.04 -14.39
CA PHE A 237 -36.58 -14.25 -14.95
C PHE A 237 -35.07 -14.09 -15.02
N ALA A 238 -34.44 -14.06 -13.83
CA ALA A 238 -33.03 -13.83 -13.68
C ALA A 238 -32.48 -14.61 -12.48
N ASP A 239 -31.22 -15.00 -12.53
CA ASP A 239 -30.47 -15.50 -11.37
C ASP A 239 -29.74 -14.34 -10.72
N GLY A 240 -29.97 -14.16 -9.42
CA GLY A 240 -29.25 -13.21 -8.60
C GLY A 240 -28.03 -13.86 -7.95
N ILE A 241 -26.89 -13.21 -7.99
CA ILE A 241 -25.68 -13.60 -7.26
C ILE A 241 -25.37 -12.50 -6.27
N ARG A 242 -25.19 -12.87 -5.01
CA ARG A 242 -24.75 -11.95 -3.96
C ARG A 242 -23.60 -12.55 -3.15
N GLY A 243 -22.69 -11.69 -2.72
CA GLY A 243 -21.59 -12.10 -1.86
C GLY A 243 -21.32 -11.05 -0.80
N LEU A 244 -20.93 -11.51 0.38
CA LEU A 244 -20.55 -10.70 1.53
C LEU A 244 -19.05 -10.86 1.79
N CYS A 245 -18.31 -9.76 1.73
CA CYS A 245 -16.91 -9.69 2.13
C CYS A 245 -16.79 -8.93 3.44
N VAL A 246 -16.10 -9.53 4.39
CA VAL A 246 -15.81 -8.91 5.68
C VAL A 246 -14.30 -8.80 5.85
N TYR A 247 -13.82 -7.64 6.22
CA TYR A 247 -12.40 -7.40 6.40
C TYR A 247 -12.14 -6.41 7.54
N GLY A 248 -10.91 -6.35 7.97
CA GLY A 248 -10.44 -5.40 8.96
C GLY A 248 -8.95 -5.18 8.85
N ASP A 249 -8.52 -4.06 9.38
CA ASP A 249 -7.13 -3.65 9.46
C ASP A 249 -6.85 -3.05 10.84
N LYS A 250 -5.65 -3.32 11.35
CA LYS A 250 -5.21 -2.82 12.66
C LYS A 250 -3.75 -2.45 12.63
N VAL A 251 -3.44 -1.23 13.02
CA VAL A 251 -2.05 -0.81 13.20
C VAL A 251 -1.45 -1.55 14.39
N LEU A 252 -0.35 -2.25 14.15
CA LEU A 252 0.37 -3.05 15.14
C LEU A 252 1.55 -2.27 15.74
N ARG A 253 2.25 -1.49 14.90
CA ARG A 253 3.41 -0.69 15.30
C ARG A 253 3.40 0.65 14.60
N GLU A 254 3.06 1.69 15.33
CA GLU A 254 2.95 3.07 14.83
C GLU A 254 4.31 3.66 14.38
N ASP A 255 5.42 3.19 14.97
CA ASP A 255 6.78 3.61 14.65
C ASP A 255 7.38 2.86 13.43
N ALA A 256 6.68 1.85 12.89
CA ALA A 256 7.13 1.07 11.75
C ALA A 256 6.57 1.58 10.42
N SER A 257 5.91 2.72 10.41
CA SER A 257 5.42 3.42 9.24
C SER A 257 5.81 4.90 9.28
N ALA A 258 6.02 5.49 8.10
CA ALA A 258 6.32 6.91 7.90
C ALA A 258 5.54 7.42 6.70
N ALA A 259 5.07 8.66 6.76
CA ALA A 259 4.31 9.25 5.65
C ALA A 259 4.81 10.65 5.29
N LEU A 260 4.73 10.95 4.00
CA LEU A 260 5.03 12.25 3.43
C LEU A 260 3.74 12.87 2.88
N TYR A 261 3.41 14.06 3.34
CA TYR A 261 2.39 14.89 2.70
C TYR A 261 3.06 15.82 1.69
N PHE A 262 2.68 15.70 0.43
CA PHE A 262 3.31 16.43 -0.65
C PHE A 262 2.31 17.20 -1.51
N GLU A 263 2.82 18.17 -2.24
CA GLU A 263 2.17 18.78 -3.39
C GLU A 263 3.17 18.84 -4.53
N VAL A 264 2.69 18.68 -5.75
CA VAL A 264 3.55 18.76 -6.93
C VAL A 264 4.02 20.20 -7.12
N GLY A 265 5.32 20.41 -6.97
CA GLY A 265 5.96 21.70 -7.16
C GLY A 265 6.32 21.94 -8.62
N THR A 266 6.45 23.22 -8.96
CA THR A 266 6.95 23.66 -10.27
C THR A 266 8.48 23.81 -10.25
N ALA A 267 9.11 23.98 -11.39
CA ALA A 267 10.55 24.24 -11.48
C ALA A 267 11.00 25.50 -10.69
N ALA A 268 10.07 26.42 -10.48
CA ALA A 268 10.33 27.65 -9.68
C ALA A 268 10.39 27.39 -8.17
N ASP A 269 9.86 26.25 -7.70
CA ASP A 269 9.86 25.86 -6.28
C ASP A 269 11.14 25.12 -5.85
N VAL A 270 12.09 24.96 -6.76
CA VAL A 270 13.42 24.44 -6.41
C VAL A 270 14.19 25.60 -5.78
N ASP A 271 14.63 25.42 -4.53
CA ASP A 271 15.52 26.38 -3.91
C ASP A 271 16.71 26.65 -4.86
N PRO A 272 16.91 27.89 -5.31
CA PRO A 272 18.05 28.19 -6.15
C PRO A 272 19.32 27.80 -5.37
N ILE A 273 20.13 26.95 -6.00
CA ILE A 273 21.47 26.68 -5.45
C ILE A 273 22.17 28.04 -5.39
N ASN A 274 22.22 28.64 -4.21
CA ASN A 274 22.98 29.84 -3.98
C ASN A 274 24.48 29.50 -4.11
N VAL A 275 24.95 29.42 -5.33
CA VAL A 275 26.37 29.34 -5.61
C VAL A 275 26.95 30.75 -5.35
N LYS A 276 27.50 30.93 -4.18
CA LYS A 276 28.30 32.14 -3.90
C LYS A 276 29.58 32.08 -4.75
N ILE A 277 29.53 32.65 -5.93
CA ILE A 277 30.72 32.78 -6.77
C ILE A 277 31.57 33.85 -6.12
N THR A 278 32.63 33.44 -5.41
CA THR A 278 33.61 34.35 -4.89
C THR A 278 34.64 34.60 -6.00
N ASN A 279 34.55 35.76 -6.60
CA ASN A 279 35.52 36.18 -7.63
C ASN A 279 36.84 36.55 -6.93
N ASP A 280 37.87 35.73 -7.13
CA ASP A 280 39.24 36.04 -6.65
C ASP A 280 40.02 36.68 -7.79
N THR A 281 40.76 37.73 -7.48
CA THR A 281 41.64 38.45 -8.43
C THR A 281 42.68 37.54 -9.10
N LYS A 282 42.98 36.38 -8.50
CA LYS A 282 43.90 35.38 -9.06
C LYS A 282 43.22 34.36 -9.99
N ASN A 283 41.88 34.16 -9.88
CA ASN A 283 41.07 33.29 -10.74
C ASN A 283 39.73 33.95 -11.04
N PRO A 284 39.67 34.90 -11.96
CA PRO A 284 38.40 35.54 -12.33
C PRO A 284 37.46 34.55 -13.03
N VAL A 285 36.29 34.35 -12.47
CA VAL A 285 35.22 33.59 -13.16
C VAL A 285 34.62 34.51 -14.23
N ASN A 286 34.89 34.20 -15.50
CA ASN A 286 34.27 34.89 -16.63
C ASN A 286 32.80 34.50 -16.76
N THR A 287 31.91 35.31 -16.21
CA THR A 287 30.50 35.26 -16.55
C THR A 287 30.29 35.95 -17.89
N LYS A 288 30.18 35.21 -18.99
CA LYS A 288 29.60 35.77 -20.21
C LYS A 288 28.11 36.00 -19.98
N GLU A 289 27.68 37.23 -19.91
CA GLU A 289 26.28 37.57 -20.09
C GLU A 289 25.86 37.09 -21.49
N VAL A 290 24.95 36.11 -21.53
CA VAL A 290 24.21 35.81 -22.75
C VAL A 290 23.17 36.92 -22.85
N ALA A 291 23.47 37.92 -23.65
CA ALA A 291 22.48 38.93 -24.03
C ALA A 291 21.29 38.22 -24.64
N GLY A 292 20.10 38.46 -24.11
CA GLY A 292 18.88 37.86 -24.55
C GLY A 292 18.58 38.13 -26.02
N ALA A 293 18.06 37.06 -26.65
CA ALA A 293 17.28 37.16 -27.87
C ALA A 293 15.79 37.10 -27.51
#